data_b5586a9a61a9c3b6cb1e184dac9b59ed
#
_entry.id   b5586a9a61a9c3b6cb1e184dac9b59ed
#
_cell.length_a   1.000
_cell.length_b   1.000
_cell.length_c   1.000
_cell.angle_alpha   90.00
_cell.angle_beta   90.00
_cell.angle_gamma   90.00
#
_symmetry.space_group_name_H-M   'P 1'
#
loop_
_entity.id
_entity.type
_entity.pdbx_description
1 polymer ?
#
loop_
_entity_poly.entity_id
_entity_poly.type
_entity_poly.pdbx_seq_one_letter_code
_entity_poly.pdbx_strand_id
1 'polypeptide(L)'
;MLLFEVIFVTVKEAVAQRFRDLCKERGIRTNELANRAGVTPSSVYSMLDPHRKEVSVNLVKKLCDGLEITLGEFFSTEIFDTLEQEIQ
;
A
#
# COMPACT_ATOMS: atom_id res chain seq x y z
N MET A 1 3.00 -25.52 15.28
CA MET A 1 2.82 -24.88 15.33
C MET A 1 2.48 -24.10 15.55
N LEU A 2 2.46 -23.60 15.38
CA LEU A 2 2.11 -22.84 15.57
C LEU A 2 1.88 -21.87 15.64
N LEU A 3 1.94 -21.39 15.54
CA LEU A 3 1.73 -20.58 15.67
C LEU A 3 1.26 -19.79 15.57
N PHE A 4 1.53 -19.29 15.81
CA PHE A 4 0.87 -18.54 15.84
C PHE A 4 0.95 -17.29 16.13
N GLU A 5 1.38 -16.84 15.42
CA GLU A 5 1.51 -15.47 15.49
C GLU A 5 0.34 -14.84 14.97
N VAL A 6 -0.41 -14.18 15.81
CA VAL A 6 -1.49 -13.35 15.35
C VAL A 6 -0.85 -12.07 14.88
N ILE A 7 -0.75 -11.93 13.59
CA ILE A 7 -0.21 -10.70 13.01
C ILE A 7 -1.38 -9.78 12.78
N PHE A 8 -1.40 -8.66 13.50
CA PHE A 8 -2.41 -7.63 13.26
C PHE A 8 -1.87 -6.68 12.22
N VAL A 9 -2.54 -6.62 11.08
CA VAL A 9 -2.14 -5.75 9.99
C VAL A 9 -3.13 -4.61 9.93
N THR A 10 -2.63 -3.38 9.98
CA THR A 10 -3.50 -2.20 9.84
C THR A 10 -3.78 -1.96 8.36
N VAL A 11 -4.79 -1.14 8.09
CA VAL A 11 -5.10 -0.83 6.69
C VAL A 11 -3.92 -0.11 6.03
N LYS A 12 -3.20 0.72 6.78
CA LYS A 12 -2.03 1.39 6.22
C LYS A 12 -0.95 0.39 5.82
N GLU A 13 -0.72 -0.61 6.65
CA GLU A 13 0.26 -1.65 6.33
C GLU A 13 -0.18 -2.47 5.12
N ALA A 14 -1.48 -2.74 5.01
CA ALA A 14 -2.02 -3.46 3.87
C ALA A 14 -1.85 -2.64 2.58
N VAL A 15 -2.06 -1.32 2.66
CA VAL A 15 -1.85 -0.44 1.52
C VAL A 15 -0.39 -0.47 1.08
N ALA A 16 0.53 -0.36 2.03
CA ALA A 16 1.97 -0.39 1.71
C ALA A 16 2.35 -1.72 1.06
N GLN A 17 1.85 -2.82 1.61
CA GLN A 17 2.16 -4.14 1.07
C GLN A 17 1.59 -4.31 -0.34
N ARG A 18 0.36 -3.80 -0.57
CA ARG A 18 -0.26 -3.88 -1.89
C ARG A 18 0.59 -3.17 -2.93
N PHE A 19 1.11 -1.99 -2.60
CA PHE A 19 1.98 -1.27 -3.54
C PHE A 19 3.31 -2.01 -3.76
N ARG A 20 3.88 -2.61 -2.70
CA ARG A 20 5.09 -3.41 -2.90
C ARG A 20 4.83 -4.57 -3.86
N ASP A 21 3.71 -5.24 -3.69
CA ASP A 21 3.36 -6.38 -4.54
C ASP A 21 3.15 -5.94 -5.98
N LEU A 22 2.46 -4.81 -6.19
CA LEU A 22 2.22 -4.29 -7.54
C LEU A 22 3.54 -3.90 -8.22
N CYS A 23 4.43 -3.25 -7.49
CA CYS A 23 5.73 -2.91 -8.04
C CYS A 23 6.52 -4.17 -8.41
N LYS A 24 6.47 -5.17 -7.56
CA LYS A 24 7.16 -6.43 -7.83
C LYS A 24 6.58 -7.11 -9.07
N GLU A 25 5.26 -7.16 -9.18
CA GLU A 25 4.60 -7.75 -10.34
C GLU A 25 5.01 -7.06 -11.63
N ARG A 26 5.16 -5.75 -11.58
CA ARG A 26 5.45 -4.94 -12.75
C ARG A 26 6.95 -4.76 -13.00
N GLY A 27 7.77 -5.25 -12.09
CA GLY A 27 9.22 -5.12 -12.22
C GLY A 27 9.69 -3.69 -12.16
N ILE A 28 9.01 -2.82 -11.39
CA ILE A 28 9.42 -1.44 -11.25
C ILE A 28 9.87 -1.17 -9.82
N ARG A 29 10.70 -0.14 -9.68
CA ARG A 29 11.22 0.26 -8.39
C ARG A 29 10.40 1.39 -7.79
N THR A 30 10.59 1.63 -6.51
CA THR A 30 9.87 2.67 -5.78
C THR A 30 10.02 4.03 -6.44
N ASN A 31 11.24 4.37 -6.89
CA ASN A 31 11.44 5.67 -7.53
C ASN A 31 10.66 5.78 -8.84
N GLU A 32 10.56 4.69 -9.57
CA GLU A 32 9.78 4.71 -10.81
C GLU A 32 8.29 4.88 -10.50
N LEU A 33 7.81 4.23 -9.46
CA LEU A 33 6.42 4.43 -9.03
C LEU A 33 6.16 5.91 -8.74
N ALA A 34 7.07 6.54 -7.99
CA ALA A 34 6.91 7.95 -7.66
C ALA A 34 6.88 8.81 -8.93
N ASN A 35 7.78 8.54 -9.87
CA ASN A 35 7.82 9.28 -11.13
C ASN A 35 6.52 9.14 -11.90
N ARG A 36 6.00 7.92 -12.01
CA ARG A 36 4.77 7.68 -12.73
C ARG A 36 3.58 8.38 -12.09
N ALA A 37 3.60 8.50 -10.77
CA ALA A 37 2.51 9.11 -10.02
C ALA A 37 2.64 10.63 -9.90
N GLY A 38 3.77 11.18 -10.32
CA GLY A 38 4.00 12.61 -10.21
C GLY A 38 4.21 13.08 -8.77
N VAL A 39 4.74 12.22 -7.92
CA VAL A 39 5.03 12.58 -6.53
C VAL A 39 6.52 12.41 -6.27
N THR A 40 6.98 12.94 -5.14
CA THR A 40 8.39 12.78 -4.79
C THR A 40 8.66 11.37 -4.28
N PRO A 41 9.85 10.84 -4.53
CA PRO A 41 10.20 9.54 -3.96
C PRO A 41 10.05 9.49 -2.44
N SER A 42 10.37 10.59 -1.74
CA SER A 42 10.25 10.60 -0.29
C SER A 42 8.81 10.40 0.16
N SER A 43 7.82 10.84 -0.62
CA SER A 43 6.42 10.59 -0.30
C SER A 43 6.12 9.10 -0.32
N VAL A 44 6.67 8.38 -1.29
CA VAL A 44 6.44 6.94 -1.39
C VAL A 44 7.19 6.21 -0.29
N TYR A 45 8.44 6.59 -0.01
CA TYR A 45 9.19 5.96 1.07
C TYR A 45 8.53 6.18 2.43
N SER A 46 7.95 7.36 2.66
CA SER A 46 7.20 7.62 3.88
C SER A 46 5.99 6.71 3.99
N MET A 47 5.30 6.52 2.87
CA MET A 47 4.14 5.63 2.86
C MET A 47 4.55 4.19 3.18
N LEU A 48 5.73 3.77 2.73
CA LEU A 48 6.20 2.42 2.98
C LEU A 48 6.82 2.23 4.37
N ASP A 49 7.10 3.32 5.09
CA ASP A 49 7.76 3.27 6.39
C ASP A 49 6.84 2.68 7.44
N PRO A 50 7.21 1.55 8.07
CA PRO A 50 6.34 0.92 9.05
C PRO A 50 6.11 1.75 10.30
N HIS A 51 6.95 2.77 10.55
CA HIS A 51 6.78 3.66 11.69
C HIS A 51 5.70 4.71 11.45
N ARG A 52 5.28 4.92 10.20
CA ARG A 52 4.20 5.83 9.87
C ARG A 52 2.89 5.08 9.95
N LYS A 53 1.91 5.67 10.63
CA LYS A 53 0.66 4.96 10.92
C LYS A 53 -0.46 5.28 9.94
N GLU A 54 -0.27 6.31 9.12
CA GLU A 54 -1.34 6.75 8.24
C GLU A 54 -0.83 6.98 6.83
N VAL A 55 -1.75 6.93 5.89
CA VAL A 55 -1.48 7.26 4.49
C VAL A 55 -2.68 8.03 3.97
N SER A 56 -2.42 9.05 3.15
CA SER A 56 -3.53 9.82 2.61
C SER A 56 -4.19 9.10 1.45
N VAL A 57 -5.50 9.24 1.36
CA VAL A 57 -6.26 8.68 0.24
C VAL A 57 -5.79 9.31 -1.07
N ASN A 58 -5.47 10.61 -1.03
CA ASN A 58 -4.99 11.28 -2.23
C ASN A 58 -3.69 10.68 -2.75
N LEU A 59 -2.78 10.32 -1.85
CA LEU A 59 -1.54 9.67 -2.29
C LEU A 59 -1.85 8.31 -2.92
N VAL A 60 -2.74 7.54 -2.30
CA VAL A 60 -3.13 6.24 -2.86
C VAL A 60 -3.68 6.42 -4.27
N LYS A 61 -4.55 7.43 -4.46
CA LYS A 61 -5.11 7.69 -5.78
C LYS A 61 -4.04 8.01 -6.80
N LYS A 62 -3.09 8.88 -6.45
CA LYS A 62 -2.03 9.25 -7.37
C LYS A 62 -1.16 8.04 -7.75
N LEU A 63 -0.85 7.20 -6.78
CA LEU A 63 -0.04 6.01 -7.06
C LEU A 63 -0.80 5.02 -7.93
N CYS A 64 -2.10 4.85 -7.69
CA CYS A 64 -2.93 3.99 -8.53
C CYS A 64 -2.97 4.52 -9.95
N ASP A 65 -3.11 5.84 -10.11
CA ASP A 65 -3.11 6.45 -11.45
C ASP A 65 -1.77 6.19 -12.15
N GLY A 66 -0.67 6.29 -11.41
CA GLY A 66 0.65 6.00 -11.98
C GLY A 66 0.81 4.56 -12.42
N LEU A 67 0.08 3.65 -11.79
CA LEU A 67 0.08 2.24 -12.15
C LEU A 67 -1.05 1.89 -13.13
N GLU A 68 -1.89 2.87 -13.46
CA GLU A 68 -3.02 2.70 -14.39
C GLU A 68 -4.01 1.65 -13.89
N ILE A 69 -4.28 1.69 -12.59
CA ILE A 69 -5.33 0.87 -12.00
C ILE A 69 -6.32 1.77 -11.28
N THR A 70 -7.54 1.28 -11.12
CA THR A 70 -8.56 2.02 -10.38
C THR A 70 -8.40 1.78 -8.89
N LEU A 71 -8.99 2.67 -8.08
CA LEU A 71 -9.05 2.44 -6.63
C LEU A 71 -9.80 1.16 -6.31
N GLY A 72 -10.87 0.86 -7.07
CA GLY A 72 -11.58 -0.38 -6.86
C GLY A 72 -10.71 -1.59 -7.07
N GLU A 73 -9.92 -1.58 -8.15
CA GLU A 73 -9.00 -2.69 -8.41
C GLU A 73 -7.94 -2.80 -7.33
N PHE A 74 -7.44 -1.65 -6.87
CA PHE A 74 -6.42 -1.65 -5.84
C PHE A 74 -6.92 -2.32 -4.56
N PHE A 75 -8.14 -1.98 -4.14
CA PHE A 75 -8.66 -2.46 -2.86
C PHE A 75 -9.41 -3.80 -2.94
N SER A 76 -9.57 -4.36 -4.14
CA SER A 76 -10.33 -5.61 -4.29
C SER A 76 -9.45 -6.84 -4.13
N THR A 77 -8.68 -6.88 -3.05
CA THR A 77 -7.85 -8.03 -2.73
C THR A 77 -8.16 -8.48 -1.31
N GLU A 78 -7.92 -9.76 -1.07
CA GLU A 78 -8.31 -10.40 0.16
C GLU A 78 -7.69 -9.75 1.40
N ILE A 79 -6.49 -9.20 1.27
CA ILE A 79 -5.82 -8.60 2.41
C ILE A 79 -6.65 -7.47 3.03
N PHE A 80 -7.41 -6.74 2.19
CA PHE A 80 -8.24 -5.66 2.71
C PHE A 80 -9.53 -6.18 3.35
N ASP A 81 -10.02 -7.32 2.88
CA ASP A 81 -11.29 -7.87 3.38
C ASP A 81 -11.13 -8.56 4.72
N THR A 82 -9.92 -8.94 5.08
CA THR A 82 -9.66 -9.69 6.30
C THR A 82 -9.03 -8.86 7.40
N LEU A 83 -9.01 -7.54 7.24
CA LEU A 83 -8.45 -6.67 8.27
C LEU A 83 -9.33 -6.62 9.51
N GLU A 84 -8.67 -6.56 10.67
CA GLU A 84 -9.38 -6.37 11.92
C GLU A 84 -9.97 -4.97 11.98
N GLN A 85 -11.04 -4.83 12.75
CA GLN A 85 -11.59 -3.51 13.00
C GLN A 85 -10.59 -2.66 13.77
N GLU A 86 -10.53 -1.39 13.42
CA GLU A 86 -9.61 -0.47 14.08
C GLU A 86 -10.34 0.47 15.03
N ILE A 87 -11.58 0.17 15.34
CA ILE A 87 -12.38 0.95 16.28
C ILE A 87 -11.97 0.58 17.69
N GLN A 88 -11.74 1.59 18.52
CA GLN A 88 -11.35 1.38 19.90
C GLN A 88 -12.53 1.51 20.83
#